data_87113b379797f39e19c90caa2cf2e85d
#
_entry.id   87113b379797f39e19c90caa2cf2e85d
#
_cell.length_a   1.000
_cell.length_b   1.000
_cell.length_c   1.000
_cell.angle_alpha   90.00
_cell.angle_beta   90.00
_cell.angle_gamma   90.00
#
_symmetry.space_group_name_H-M   'P 1'
#
loop_
_entity.id
_entity.type
_entity.pdbx_description
1 polymer ?
#
loop_
_entity_poly.entity_id
_entity_poly.type
_entity_poly.pdbx_seq_one_letter_code
_entity_poly.pdbx_strand_id
1 'polypeptide(L)'
;MSKKIVILNGSPRRNGNTSTLVKAFTEGARSAGHTVTEFFLDCMEIHGCKGCFGGRSSRECPCVQKDDMIQIYAAVRECDVIVMASPLYYWNMSGQLRTAVDRLFALEEGDGNLLRGHDRSCALLMAAEGNGFEDVVQYFDHLMEHLRWKNLGHVLAGGNGEVGDIQGKPEIEQARALGRAV
;
A
#
# COMPACT_ATOMS: atom_id res chain seq x y z
N MET A 1 3.66 -20.12 -8.04
CA MET A 1 2.52 -19.61 -8.85
C MET A 1 2.68 -18.12 -9.04
N SER A 2 2.25 -17.57 -10.18
CA SER A 2 2.24 -16.11 -10.38
C SER A 2 1.21 -15.45 -9.46
N LYS A 3 1.57 -14.36 -8.81
CA LYS A 3 0.68 -13.58 -7.93
C LYS A 3 0.32 -12.25 -8.58
N LYS A 4 -0.86 -11.74 -8.23
CA LYS A 4 -1.32 -10.39 -8.57
C LYS A 4 -0.99 -9.46 -7.41
N ILE A 5 -0.14 -8.47 -7.65
CA ILE A 5 0.33 -7.51 -6.64
C ILE A 5 -0.25 -6.14 -6.94
N VAL A 6 -0.85 -5.53 -5.93
CA VAL A 6 -1.31 -4.14 -5.98
C VAL A 6 -0.43 -3.29 -5.09
N ILE A 7 0.13 -2.21 -5.63
CA ILE A 7 0.91 -1.23 -4.88
C ILE A 7 0.09 0.06 -4.73
N LEU A 8 -0.16 0.45 -3.48
CA LEU A 8 -0.73 1.74 -3.13
C LEU A 8 0.43 2.68 -2.78
N ASN A 9 0.85 3.49 -3.76
CA ASN A 9 1.98 4.42 -3.60
C ASN A 9 1.46 5.79 -3.14
N GLY A 10 1.62 6.07 -1.85
CA GLY A 10 1.26 7.34 -1.20
C GLY A 10 2.35 8.40 -1.25
N SER A 11 3.43 8.21 -2.02
CA SER A 11 4.42 9.26 -2.21
C SER A 11 3.83 10.43 -3.03
N PRO A 12 4.02 11.69 -2.62
CA PRO A 12 3.66 12.82 -3.46
C PRO A 12 4.67 13.09 -4.58
N ARG A 13 5.77 12.35 -4.62
CA ARG A 13 6.88 12.55 -5.57
C ARG A 13 7.10 11.30 -6.42
N ARG A 14 6.84 11.36 -7.73
CA ARG A 14 7.03 10.22 -8.66
C ARG A 14 8.46 9.66 -8.67
N ASN A 15 9.44 10.51 -8.46
CA ASN A 15 10.86 10.14 -8.41
C ASN A 15 11.45 10.32 -7.01
N GLY A 16 10.62 10.29 -5.96
CA GLY A 16 11.04 10.38 -4.57
C GLY A 16 11.65 9.07 -4.05
N ASN A 17 12.19 9.13 -2.84
CA ASN A 17 12.88 8.00 -2.21
C ASN A 17 11.93 6.79 -2.01
N THR A 18 10.70 7.00 -1.57
CA THR A 18 9.67 5.94 -1.47
C THR A 18 9.37 5.31 -2.83
N SER A 19 9.20 6.13 -3.88
CA SER A 19 8.94 5.61 -5.23
C SER A 19 10.13 4.82 -5.80
N THR A 20 11.36 5.10 -5.34
CA THR A 20 12.54 4.30 -5.66
C THR A 20 12.45 2.90 -5.04
N LEU A 21 11.99 2.78 -3.78
CA LEU A 21 11.73 1.47 -3.17
C LEU A 21 10.63 0.70 -3.92
N VAL A 22 9.56 1.39 -4.32
CA VAL A 22 8.47 0.80 -5.13
C VAL A 22 9.00 0.25 -6.46
N LYS A 23 9.87 0.99 -7.15
CA LYS A 23 10.51 0.53 -8.40
C LYS A 23 11.34 -0.74 -8.16
N ALA A 24 12.19 -0.72 -7.14
CA ALA A 24 13.03 -1.87 -6.80
C ALA A 24 12.20 -3.11 -6.43
N PHE A 25 11.17 -2.95 -5.61
CA PHE A 25 10.23 -4.04 -5.29
C PHE A 25 9.55 -4.59 -6.56
N THR A 26 9.08 -3.69 -7.43
CA THR A 26 8.42 -4.07 -8.69
C THR A 26 9.34 -4.86 -9.61
N GLU A 27 10.61 -4.45 -9.73
CA GLU A 27 11.64 -5.17 -10.48
C GLU A 27 11.82 -6.60 -9.92
N GLY A 28 11.94 -6.72 -8.59
CA GLY A 28 12.05 -8.01 -7.91
C GLY A 28 10.84 -8.90 -8.17
N ALA A 29 9.64 -8.38 -7.97
CA ALA A 29 8.39 -9.12 -8.15
C ALA A 29 8.20 -9.61 -9.61
N ARG A 30 8.45 -8.72 -10.57
CA ARG A 30 8.37 -9.09 -12.00
C ARG A 30 9.41 -10.12 -12.41
N SER A 31 10.62 -10.05 -11.85
CA SER A 31 11.67 -11.05 -12.12
C SER A 31 11.29 -12.46 -11.60
N ALA A 32 10.43 -12.55 -10.59
CA ALA A 32 9.84 -13.78 -10.07
C ALA A 32 8.56 -14.23 -10.81
N GLY A 33 8.14 -13.49 -11.85
CA GLY A 33 6.98 -13.84 -12.67
C GLY A 33 5.64 -13.35 -12.14
N HIS A 34 5.64 -12.37 -11.20
CA HIS A 34 4.43 -11.78 -10.67
C HIS A 34 3.93 -10.62 -11.54
N THR A 35 2.62 -10.34 -11.50
CA THR A 35 2.03 -9.15 -12.11
C THR A 35 1.91 -8.04 -11.07
N VAL A 36 2.28 -6.81 -11.44
CA VAL A 36 2.27 -5.66 -10.53
C VAL A 36 1.48 -4.52 -11.16
N THR A 37 0.47 -4.06 -10.43
CA THR A 37 -0.32 -2.86 -10.71
C THR A 37 -0.02 -1.82 -9.63
N GLU A 38 0.47 -0.67 -10.02
CA GLU A 38 0.75 0.45 -9.12
C GLU A 38 -0.31 1.54 -9.28
N PHE A 39 -0.85 2.00 -8.15
CA PHE A 39 -1.68 3.20 -8.04
C PHE A 39 -0.85 4.30 -7.38
N PHE A 40 -0.48 5.31 -8.15
CA PHE A 40 0.22 6.49 -7.65
C PHE A 40 -0.83 7.48 -7.13
N LEU A 41 -1.11 7.42 -5.83
CA LEU A 41 -2.29 8.02 -5.20
C LEU A 41 -2.33 9.55 -5.29
N ASP A 42 -1.17 10.22 -5.35
CA ASP A 42 -1.09 11.68 -5.46
C ASP A 42 -1.69 12.25 -6.76
N CYS A 43 -1.81 11.42 -7.80
CA CYS A 43 -2.41 11.81 -9.08
C CYS A 43 -3.86 11.32 -9.23
N MET A 44 -4.45 10.78 -8.16
CA MET A 44 -5.81 10.23 -8.17
C MET A 44 -6.75 11.15 -7.39
N GLU A 45 -7.97 11.29 -7.86
CA GLU A 45 -9.02 11.98 -7.13
C GLU A 45 -9.66 11.02 -6.13
N ILE A 46 -9.21 11.10 -4.87
CA ILE A 46 -9.69 10.24 -3.78
C ILE A 46 -10.10 11.12 -2.60
N HIS A 47 -11.39 11.10 -2.26
CA HIS A 47 -11.91 11.82 -1.11
C HIS A 47 -11.88 10.98 0.17
N GLY A 48 -11.77 11.64 1.33
CA GLY A 48 -11.79 11.00 2.63
C GLY A 48 -13.07 10.19 2.89
N CYS A 49 -12.98 9.16 3.72
CA CYS A 49 -14.13 8.36 4.12
C CYS A 49 -15.15 9.22 4.87
N LYS A 50 -16.44 9.10 4.51
CA LYS A 50 -17.55 9.83 5.15
C LYS A 50 -18.13 9.11 6.39
N GLY A 51 -17.69 7.89 6.69
CA GLY A 51 -18.24 7.10 7.79
C GLY A 51 -19.74 6.80 7.66
N CYS A 52 -20.26 6.77 6.44
CA CYS A 52 -21.70 6.74 6.16
C CYS A 52 -22.32 5.34 6.16
N PHE A 53 -21.50 4.28 6.30
CA PHE A 53 -21.93 2.88 6.18
C PHE A 53 -22.76 2.58 4.92
N GLY A 54 -22.49 3.30 3.84
CA GLY A 54 -23.18 3.16 2.54
C GLY A 54 -22.54 2.18 1.57
N GLY A 55 -21.53 1.42 2.01
CA GLY A 55 -20.74 0.51 1.18
C GLY A 55 -21.46 -0.76 0.72
N ARG A 56 -22.74 -0.91 0.98
CA ARG A 56 -23.52 -2.12 0.67
C ARG A 56 -24.24 -2.08 -0.66
N SER A 57 -24.04 -1.03 -1.46
CA SER A 57 -24.91 -0.75 -2.61
C SER A 57 -24.64 -1.64 -3.82
N SER A 58 -23.38 -2.01 -4.09
CA SER A 58 -23.04 -2.93 -5.18
C SER A 58 -21.66 -3.53 -4.97
N ARG A 59 -21.45 -4.70 -5.54
CA ARG A 59 -20.14 -5.39 -5.52
C ARG A 59 -19.11 -4.69 -6.40
N GLU A 60 -19.54 -4.08 -7.49
CA GLU A 60 -18.69 -3.37 -8.45
C GLU A 60 -18.30 -1.98 -7.95
N CYS A 61 -19.24 -1.31 -7.25
CA CYS A 61 -19.05 0.02 -6.69
C CYS A 61 -19.46 0.03 -5.20
N PRO A 62 -18.60 -0.48 -4.31
CA PRO A 62 -18.98 -0.71 -2.92
C PRO A 62 -19.14 0.58 -2.11
N CYS A 63 -18.65 1.73 -2.58
CA CYS A 63 -18.74 3.02 -1.90
C CYS A 63 -19.71 3.96 -2.59
N VAL A 64 -20.43 4.77 -1.82
CA VAL A 64 -21.34 5.82 -2.37
C VAL A 64 -20.58 6.96 -3.05
N GLN A 65 -19.31 7.17 -2.72
CA GLN A 65 -18.47 8.16 -3.36
C GLN A 65 -17.95 7.60 -4.69
N LYS A 66 -18.18 8.36 -5.76
CA LYS A 66 -17.75 7.99 -7.12
C LYS A 66 -16.50 8.77 -7.44
N ASP A 67 -15.37 8.20 -7.12
CA ASP A 67 -14.03 8.74 -7.36
C ASP A 67 -13.08 7.61 -7.81
N ASP A 68 -11.80 7.89 -7.92
CA ASP A 68 -10.82 6.94 -8.43
C ASP A 68 -10.62 5.68 -7.55
N MET A 69 -11.19 5.65 -6.33
CA MET A 69 -11.19 4.44 -5.52
C MET A 69 -11.87 3.25 -6.22
N ILE A 70 -12.73 3.48 -7.19
CA ILE A 70 -13.39 2.40 -7.95
C ILE A 70 -12.37 1.45 -8.59
N GLN A 71 -11.27 2.00 -9.13
CA GLN A 71 -10.20 1.22 -9.75
C GLN A 71 -9.42 0.43 -8.70
N ILE A 72 -9.17 1.04 -7.54
CA ILE A 72 -8.47 0.40 -6.41
C ILE A 72 -9.32 -0.73 -5.85
N TYR A 73 -10.63 -0.54 -5.65
CA TYR A 73 -11.52 -1.61 -5.18
C TYR A 73 -11.51 -2.82 -6.12
N ALA A 74 -11.58 -2.59 -7.43
CA ALA A 74 -11.54 -3.65 -8.42
C ALA A 74 -10.21 -4.44 -8.33
N ALA A 75 -9.09 -3.74 -8.25
CA ALA A 75 -7.77 -4.35 -8.16
C ALA A 75 -7.56 -5.11 -6.83
N VAL A 76 -7.97 -4.52 -5.69
CA VAL A 76 -7.83 -5.12 -4.36
C VAL A 76 -8.65 -6.39 -4.20
N ARG A 77 -9.83 -6.45 -4.80
CA ARG A 77 -10.64 -7.69 -4.78
C ARG A 77 -9.94 -8.89 -5.42
N GLU A 78 -9.13 -8.64 -6.43
CA GLU A 78 -8.50 -9.65 -7.26
C GLU A 78 -7.04 -9.94 -6.90
N CYS A 79 -6.44 -9.15 -5.99
CA CYS A 79 -5.03 -9.28 -5.66
C CYS A 79 -4.77 -10.34 -4.59
N ASP A 80 -3.56 -10.91 -4.68
CA ASP A 80 -2.99 -11.80 -3.66
C ASP A 80 -2.16 -11.01 -2.65
N VAL A 81 -1.56 -9.89 -3.09
CA VAL A 81 -0.64 -9.09 -2.28
C VAL A 81 -0.92 -7.61 -2.45
N ILE A 82 -0.90 -6.89 -1.32
CA ILE A 82 -0.93 -5.44 -1.30
C ILE A 82 0.43 -4.94 -0.80
N VAL A 83 0.94 -3.89 -1.42
CA VAL A 83 2.11 -3.17 -0.94
C VAL A 83 1.67 -1.75 -0.59
N MET A 84 1.83 -1.39 0.67
CA MET A 84 1.62 -0.04 1.16
C MET A 84 2.96 0.69 1.09
N ALA A 85 3.06 1.73 0.26
CA ALA A 85 4.28 2.51 0.13
C ALA A 85 4.02 3.98 0.50
N SER A 86 4.82 4.54 1.41
CA SER A 86 4.60 5.89 1.93
C SER A 86 5.88 6.56 2.40
N PRO A 87 6.04 7.87 2.27
CA PRO A 87 6.91 8.60 3.17
C PRO A 87 6.36 8.54 4.60
N LEU A 88 7.24 8.72 5.60
CA LEU A 88 6.83 8.86 6.99
C LEU A 88 6.51 10.34 7.26
N TYR A 89 5.25 10.62 7.56
CA TYR A 89 4.77 11.96 7.93
C TYR A 89 4.15 11.91 9.34
N TYR A 90 4.74 12.64 10.29
CA TYR A 90 4.29 12.67 11.68
C TYR A 90 4.02 11.26 12.23
N TRP A 91 5.05 10.41 12.14
CA TRP A 91 5.06 9.01 12.65
C TRP A 91 4.01 8.10 12.02
N ASN A 92 3.41 8.50 10.89
CA ASN A 92 2.39 7.72 10.18
C ASN A 92 2.59 7.76 8.66
N MET A 93 1.72 7.08 7.95
CA MET A 93 1.63 7.13 6.49
C MET A 93 1.18 8.51 6.01
N SER A 94 1.49 8.83 4.77
CA SER A 94 1.00 10.07 4.12
C SER A 94 -0.53 10.13 4.09
N GLY A 95 -1.07 11.33 3.99
CA GLY A 95 -2.51 11.56 3.86
C GLY A 95 -3.11 10.82 2.65
N GLN A 96 -2.39 10.77 1.53
CA GLN A 96 -2.80 10.05 0.33
C GLN A 96 -3.04 8.56 0.61
N LEU A 97 -2.09 7.89 1.27
CA LEU A 97 -2.22 6.47 1.58
C LEU A 97 -3.27 6.23 2.67
N ARG A 98 -3.29 7.05 3.73
CA ARG A 98 -4.30 6.95 4.80
C ARG A 98 -5.71 7.06 4.25
N THR A 99 -5.95 8.02 3.38
CA THR A 99 -7.26 8.19 2.74
C THR A 99 -7.68 6.96 1.96
N ALA A 100 -6.78 6.37 1.18
CA ALA A 100 -7.07 5.15 0.44
C ALA A 100 -7.34 3.97 1.38
N VAL A 101 -6.54 3.80 2.45
CA VAL A 101 -6.72 2.73 3.46
C VAL A 101 -8.06 2.86 4.17
N ASP A 102 -8.44 4.06 4.64
CA ASP A 102 -9.73 4.29 5.29
C ASP A 102 -10.91 3.96 4.35
N ARG A 103 -10.75 4.20 3.06
CA ARG A 103 -11.76 3.91 2.04
C ARG A 103 -11.88 2.41 1.74
N LEU A 104 -10.85 1.58 1.99
CA LEU A 104 -10.95 0.12 1.83
C LEU A 104 -12.02 -0.50 2.72
N PHE A 105 -12.45 0.18 3.80
CA PHE A 105 -13.56 -0.26 4.64
C PHE A 105 -14.84 -0.57 3.85
N ALA A 106 -15.06 0.09 2.72
CA ALA A 106 -16.20 -0.21 1.86
C ALA A 106 -16.22 -1.66 1.32
N LEU A 107 -15.06 -2.30 1.19
CA LEU A 107 -14.94 -3.72 0.82
C LEU A 107 -15.19 -4.66 2.01
N GLU A 108 -14.97 -4.19 3.24
CA GLU A 108 -15.23 -4.98 4.45
C GLU A 108 -16.71 -4.97 4.84
N GLU A 109 -17.39 -3.84 4.59
CA GLU A 109 -18.73 -3.57 5.04
C GLU A 109 -19.83 -4.33 4.28
N GLY A 110 -19.59 -4.70 3.02
CA GLY A 110 -20.58 -5.33 2.16
C GLY A 110 -20.88 -6.78 2.51
N ASP A 111 -21.97 -7.31 1.97
CA ASP A 111 -22.32 -8.73 2.09
C ASP A 111 -21.19 -9.59 1.51
N GLY A 112 -20.66 -10.49 2.34
CA GLY A 112 -19.57 -11.38 1.99
C GLY A 112 -18.18 -10.84 2.28
N ASN A 113 -18.04 -9.65 2.87
CA ASN A 113 -16.74 -9.09 3.29
C ASN A 113 -15.59 -9.41 2.32
N LEU A 114 -15.36 -8.55 1.34
CA LEU A 114 -14.35 -8.78 0.29
C LEU A 114 -12.93 -8.37 0.69
N LEU A 115 -12.71 -7.92 1.92
CA LEU A 115 -11.42 -7.42 2.41
C LEU A 115 -10.82 -8.33 3.48
N ARG A 116 -11.51 -8.49 4.62
CA ARG A 116 -10.98 -9.15 5.81
C ARG A 116 -11.06 -10.67 5.69
N GLY A 117 -10.01 -11.36 6.13
CA GLY A 117 -9.98 -12.83 6.23
C GLY A 117 -9.83 -13.57 4.91
N HIS A 118 -9.57 -12.88 3.81
CA HIS A 118 -9.13 -13.48 2.56
C HIS A 118 -7.63 -13.80 2.64
N ASP A 119 -7.19 -14.84 1.95
CA ASP A 119 -5.79 -15.28 1.94
C ASP A 119 -4.89 -14.28 1.18
N ARG A 120 -4.75 -13.09 1.77
CA ARG A 120 -3.91 -12.02 1.25
C ARG A 120 -2.69 -11.78 2.10
N SER A 121 -1.71 -11.17 1.48
CA SER A 121 -0.49 -10.74 2.15
C SER A 121 -0.28 -9.24 1.96
N CYS A 122 0.46 -8.62 2.87
CA CYS A 122 0.80 -7.20 2.73
C CYS A 122 2.25 -6.94 3.13
N ALA A 123 2.88 -5.99 2.46
CA ALA A 123 4.20 -5.45 2.79
C ALA A 123 4.15 -3.93 2.93
N LEU A 124 5.07 -3.35 3.71
CA LEU A 124 5.21 -1.92 3.92
C LEU A 124 6.56 -1.44 3.40
N LEU A 125 6.57 -0.40 2.55
CA LEU A 125 7.78 0.27 2.06
C LEU A 125 7.75 1.73 2.49
N MET A 126 8.74 2.20 3.24
CA MET A 126 8.78 3.58 3.70
C MET A 126 10.15 4.23 3.55
N ALA A 127 10.14 5.53 3.28
CA ALA A 127 11.33 6.38 3.32
C ALA A 127 11.05 7.62 4.16
N ALA A 128 12.04 8.08 4.94
CA ALA A 128 11.93 9.24 5.80
C ALA A 128 13.28 9.94 5.98
N GLU A 129 13.25 11.20 6.39
CA GLU A 129 14.43 11.94 6.84
C GLU A 129 14.99 11.32 8.14
N GLY A 130 14.12 11.06 9.11
CA GLY A 130 14.48 10.42 10.39
C GLY A 130 14.33 8.90 10.38
N ASN A 131 14.45 8.28 11.58
CA ASN A 131 14.36 6.83 11.78
C ASN A 131 13.21 6.40 12.71
N GLY A 132 12.29 7.30 13.07
CA GLY A 132 11.21 7.03 14.03
C GLY A 132 10.02 6.32 13.38
N PHE A 133 10.20 5.06 12.99
CA PHE A 133 9.18 4.26 12.33
C PHE A 133 8.32 3.41 13.28
N GLU A 134 8.60 3.43 14.59
CA GLU A 134 8.01 2.52 15.57
C GLU A 134 6.47 2.58 15.56
N ASP A 135 5.90 3.78 15.59
CA ASP A 135 4.45 3.98 15.66
C ASP A 135 3.74 3.49 14.38
N VAL A 136 4.32 3.78 13.20
CA VAL A 136 3.71 3.34 11.94
C VAL A 136 3.86 1.83 11.73
N VAL A 137 4.93 1.21 12.23
CA VAL A 137 5.09 -0.25 12.22
C VAL A 137 4.06 -0.90 13.13
N GLN A 138 3.88 -0.39 14.35
CA GLN A 138 2.85 -0.88 15.26
C GLN A 138 1.45 -0.73 14.65
N TYR A 139 1.15 0.42 14.02
CA TYR A 139 -0.09 0.61 13.29
C TYR A 139 -0.26 -0.43 12.17
N PHE A 140 0.80 -0.67 11.39
CA PHE A 140 0.76 -1.65 10.29
C PHE A 140 0.49 -3.07 10.82
N ASP A 141 1.15 -3.47 11.90
CA ASP A 141 0.96 -4.79 12.52
C ASP A 141 -0.48 -4.97 13.04
N HIS A 142 -1.05 -3.96 13.71
CA HIS A 142 -2.45 -3.98 14.15
C HIS A 142 -3.42 -4.07 12.96
N LEU A 143 -3.12 -3.37 11.85
CA LEU A 143 -3.94 -3.44 10.64
C LEU A 143 -3.89 -4.84 10.03
N MET A 144 -2.72 -5.48 9.97
CA MET A 144 -2.56 -6.86 9.46
C MET A 144 -3.33 -7.87 10.33
N GLU A 145 -3.26 -7.73 11.64
CA GLU A 145 -4.01 -8.56 12.58
C GLU A 145 -5.53 -8.38 12.38
N HIS A 146 -6.00 -7.13 12.31
CA HIS A 146 -7.43 -6.83 12.08
C HIS A 146 -7.91 -7.43 10.75
N LEU A 147 -7.17 -7.22 9.66
CA LEU A 147 -7.52 -7.71 8.33
C LEU A 147 -7.31 -9.22 8.17
N ARG A 148 -6.60 -9.86 9.11
CA ARG A 148 -6.17 -11.26 9.04
C ARG A 148 -5.36 -11.56 7.78
N TRP A 149 -4.50 -10.62 7.40
CA TRP A 149 -3.59 -10.77 6.29
C TRP A 149 -2.21 -11.17 6.77
N LYS A 150 -1.52 -11.95 5.93
CA LYS A 150 -0.13 -12.31 6.23
C LYS A 150 0.77 -11.08 6.12
N ASN A 151 1.44 -10.73 7.21
CA ASN A 151 2.49 -9.71 7.21
C ASN A 151 3.75 -10.26 6.52
N LEU A 152 4.17 -9.65 5.40
CA LEU A 152 5.40 -9.99 4.68
C LEU A 152 6.62 -9.21 5.17
N GLY A 153 6.43 -8.34 6.15
CA GLY A 153 7.46 -7.45 6.67
C GLY A 153 7.48 -6.09 6.01
N HIS A 154 8.54 -5.36 6.26
CA HIS A 154 8.70 -3.98 5.85
C HIS A 154 10.12 -3.67 5.39
N VAL A 155 10.27 -2.62 4.57
CA VAL A 155 11.54 -1.97 4.25
C VAL A 155 11.43 -0.50 4.66
N LEU A 156 12.27 -0.09 5.60
CA LEU A 156 12.24 1.23 6.23
C LEU A 156 13.56 1.93 5.99
N ALA A 157 13.55 2.95 5.14
CA ALA A 157 14.75 3.72 4.77
C ALA A 157 14.73 5.08 5.47
N GLY A 158 15.51 5.22 6.52
CA GLY A 158 15.76 6.49 7.20
C GLY A 158 16.90 7.30 6.59
N GLY A 159 17.09 8.55 7.04
CA GLY A 159 18.16 9.43 6.60
C GLY A 159 18.01 9.87 5.13
N ASN A 160 16.79 10.11 4.66
CA ASN A 160 16.47 10.50 3.28
C ASN A 160 15.72 11.85 3.29
N GLY A 161 16.44 12.95 3.51
CA GLY A 161 15.89 14.32 3.52
C GLY A 161 15.59 14.83 2.12
N GLU A 162 16.53 14.63 1.20
CA GLU A 162 16.42 15.09 -0.17
C GLU A 162 16.04 13.98 -1.15
N VAL A 163 15.54 14.37 -2.32
CA VAL A 163 15.24 13.42 -3.41
C VAL A 163 16.55 12.81 -3.93
N GLY A 164 16.62 11.50 -3.89
CA GLY A 164 17.79 10.75 -4.34
C GLY A 164 18.70 10.27 -3.21
N ASP A 165 18.53 10.70 -1.98
CA ASP A 165 19.35 10.27 -0.83
C ASP A 165 19.32 8.75 -0.60
N ILE A 166 18.30 8.08 -1.11
CA ILE A 166 18.19 6.62 -1.03
C ILE A 166 19.14 5.89 -1.98
N GLN A 167 19.74 6.59 -2.96
CA GLN A 167 20.61 5.95 -3.95
C GLN A 167 21.83 5.32 -3.28
N GLY A 168 22.11 4.07 -3.65
CA GLY A 168 23.22 3.30 -3.06
C GLY A 168 22.97 2.72 -1.67
N LYS A 169 21.80 2.99 -1.06
CA LYS A 169 21.44 2.41 0.25
C LYS A 169 20.98 0.96 0.11
N PRO A 170 21.24 0.12 1.13
CA PRO A 170 20.90 -1.30 1.11
C PRO A 170 19.39 -1.56 1.03
N GLU A 171 18.56 -0.62 1.45
CA GLU A 171 17.10 -0.75 1.43
C GLU A 171 16.54 -0.89 0.01
N ILE A 172 17.22 -0.41 -1.01
CA ILE A 172 16.85 -0.64 -2.42
C ILE A 172 16.93 -2.15 -2.73
N GLU A 173 18.03 -2.81 -2.34
CA GLU A 173 18.16 -4.25 -2.59
C GLU A 173 17.25 -5.07 -1.66
N GLN A 174 17.01 -4.62 -0.43
CA GLN A 174 16.02 -5.23 0.47
C GLN A 174 14.62 -5.19 -0.16
N ALA A 175 14.20 -4.06 -0.72
CA ALA A 175 12.91 -3.94 -1.41
C ALA A 175 12.84 -4.88 -2.64
N ARG A 176 13.92 -4.96 -3.43
CA ARG A 176 14.00 -5.89 -4.57
C ARG A 176 13.93 -7.34 -4.12
N ALA A 177 14.64 -7.71 -3.05
CA ALA A 177 14.62 -9.05 -2.50
C ALA A 177 13.24 -9.42 -1.95
N LEU A 178 12.58 -8.48 -1.23
CA LEU A 178 11.22 -8.66 -0.75
C LEU A 178 10.25 -8.92 -1.92
N GLY A 179 10.36 -8.15 -3.00
CA GLY A 179 9.56 -8.35 -4.21
C GLY A 179 9.76 -9.72 -4.86
N ARG A 180 10.98 -10.26 -4.84
CA ARG A 180 11.26 -11.62 -5.35
C ARG A 180 10.69 -12.72 -4.46
N ALA A 181 10.57 -12.47 -3.17
CA ALA A 181 10.17 -13.46 -2.16
C ALA A 181 8.66 -13.58 -1.96
N VAL A 182 7.89 -12.69 -2.57
CA VAL A 182 6.41 -12.62 -2.43
C VAL A 182 5.68 -13.89 -2.89
#